data_f25381f11efdb4b06d0204b55a550fce
#
_entry.id   f25381f11efdb4b06d0204b55a550fce
#
_cell.length_a   1.000
_cell.length_b   1.000
_cell.length_c   1.000
_cell.angle_alpha   90.00
_cell.angle_beta   90.00
_cell.angle_gamma   90.00
#
_symmetry.space_group_name_H-M   'P 1'
#
loop_
_entity.id
_entity.type
_entity.pdbx_description
1 polymer ?
#
loop_
_entity_poly.entity_id
_entity_poly.type
_entity_poly.pdbx_seq_one_letter_code
_entity_poly.pdbx_strand_id
1 'polypeptide(L)'
;MKYELLLPAGDLERLKFAFIYGADAVYIGGTNYSLRANANNFTIDEIKEACEFAHKLNKKVYVTVNMIFHNEDLKDLDEYLITLDKIGVDSLIISDFAVIESIKRLGLKIPFFISTQKSITNLEAVKFYESLGAYRVVLARECSRDDIKYIKENTNCEVEVFIHGAMCTSYSGRCVLSNYITKRDSNRGG
;
A
#
# COMPACT_ATOMS: atom_id res chain seq x y z
N MET A 1 -2.20 3.68 -23.73
CA MET A 1 -1.89 3.76 -22.28
C MET A 1 -2.46 2.51 -21.64
N LYS A 2 -1.67 1.69 -20.94
CA LYS A 2 -2.16 0.49 -20.26
C LYS A 2 -2.52 0.89 -18.82
N TYR A 3 -3.75 0.68 -18.42
CA TYR A 3 -4.19 0.89 -17.04
C TYR A 3 -4.05 -0.40 -16.26
N GLU A 4 -3.78 -0.32 -14.97
CA GLU A 4 -3.81 -1.43 -14.04
C GLU A 4 -5.02 -1.26 -13.13
N LEU A 5 -5.92 -2.23 -13.11
CA LEU A 5 -7.05 -2.27 -12.21
C LEU A 5 -6.63 -2.96 -10.91
N LEU A 6 -6.50 -2.17 -9.85
CA LEU A 6 -6.15 -2.63 -8.51
C LEU A 6 -7.39 -2.72 -7.61
N LEU A 7 -7.65 -3.89 -7.04
CA LEU A 7 -8.77 -4.13 -6.14
C LEU A 7 -8.30 -4.55 -4.73
N PRO A 8 -9.08 -4.22 -3.68
CA PRO A 8 -8.82 -4.73 -2.34
C PRO A 8 -9.25 -6.20 -2.23
N ALA A 9 -8.52 -6.97 -1.42
CA ALA A 9 -8.98 -8.28 -0.97
C ALA A 9 -8.83 -8.41 0.55
N GLY A 10 -9.91 -8.79 1.23
CA GLY A 10 -9.91 -8.98 2.68
C GLY A 10 -9.57 -10.40 3.10
N ASP A 11 -9.64 -11.37 2.19
CA ASP A 11 -9.33 -12.77 2.37
C ASP A 11 -9.03 -13.46 1.03
N LEU A 12 -8.62 -14.71 1.05
CA LEU A 12 -8.28 -15.49 -0.14
C LEU A 12 -9.47 -15.71 -1.09
N GLU A 13 -10.68 -15.81 -0.58
CA GLU A 13 -11.89 -15.97 -1.40
C GLU A 13 -12.15 -14.69 -2.20
N ARG A 14 -12.14 -13.53 -1.54
CA ARG A 14 -12.30 -12.23 -2.19
C ARG A 14 -11.17 -11.93 -3.18
N LEU A 15 -9.94 -12.37 -2.89
CA LEU A 15 -8.82 -12.27 -3.81
C LEU A 15 -9.10 -13.04 -5.12
N LYS A 16 -9.58 -14.27 -5.02
CA LYS A 16 -9.95 -15.10 -6.18
C LYS A 16 -11.08 -14.44 -6.98
N PHE A 17 -12.10 -13.93 -6.32
CA PHE A 17 -13.18 -13.16 -6.99
C PHE A 17 -12.66 -11.89 -7.66
N ALA A 18 -11.78 -11.13 -7.02
CA ALA A 18 -11.23 -9.92 -7.63
C ALA A 18 -10.57 -10.22 -8.99
N PHE A 19 -9.81 -11.29 -9.10
CA PHE A 19 -9.20 -11.70 -10.37
C PHE A 19 -10.23 -12.20 -11.40
N ILE A 20 -11.25 -12.95 -10.97
CA ILE A 20 -12.34 -13.39 -11.86
C ILE A 20 -13.07 -12.18 -12.45
N TYR A 21 -13.27 -11.12 -11.66
CA TYR A 21 -13.90 -9.87 -12.13
C TYR A 21 -12.94 -8.90 -12.83
N GLY A 22 -11.72 -9.32 -13.14
CA GLY A 22 -10.84 -8.61 -14.06
C GLY A 22 -9.75 -7.76 -13.41
N ALA A 23 -9.52 -7.89 -12.10
CA ALA A 23 -8.37 -7.21 -11.49
C ALA A 23 -7.05 -7.61 -12.16
N ASP A 24 -6.16 -6.64 -12.35
CA ASP A 24 -4.78 -6.86 -12.77
C ASP A 24 -3.87 -7.10 -11.58
N ALA A 25 -4.21 -6.47 -10.46
CA ALA A 25 -3.53 -6.62 -9.19
C ALA A 25 -4.54 -6.56 -8.03
N VAL A 26 -4.17 -7.14 -6.90
CA VAL A 26 -4.90 -6.98 -5.63
C VAL A 26 -3.97 -6.44 -4.55
N TYR A 27 -4.53 -5.65 -3.62
CA TYR A 27 -3.80 -5.31 -2.41
C TYR A 27 -4.44 -5.95 -1.18
N ILE A 28 -3.59 -6.44 -0.29
CA ILE A 28 -3.95 -7.17 0.91
C ILE A 28 -3.24 -6.59 2.13
N GLY A 29 -3.79 -6.79 3.31
CA GLY A 29 -3.15 -6.46 4.58
C GLY A 29 -2.66 -7.71 5.29
N GLY A 30 -1.40 -7.72 5.72
CA GLY A 30 -0.91 -8.73 6.64
C GLY A 30 -1.42 -8.52 8.06
N THR A 31 -1.29 -9.53 8.92
CA THR A 31 -1.63 -9.44 10.35
C THR A 31 -0.85 -8.36 11.08
N ASN A 32 0.34 -8.01 10.56
CA ASN A 32 1.21 -6.98 11.10
C ASN A 32 1.31 -5.80 10.12
N TYR A 33 1.52 -4.60 10.65
CA TYR A 33 1.89 -3.37 9.92
C TYR A 33 0.85 -2.82 8.93
N SER A 34 -0.37 -3.38 8.90
CA SER A 34 -1.47 -2.88 8.07
C SER A 34 -2.42 -1.99 8.86
N LEU A 35 -2.99 -0.96 8.20
CA LEU A 35 -4.03 -0.10 8.78
C LEU A 35 -5.37 -0.79 9.02
N ARG A 36 -5.55 -2.03 8.57
CA ARG A 36 -6.79 -2.78 8.70
C ARG A 36 -6.76 -3.79 9.85
N ALA A 37 -6.38 -3.36 11.07
CA ALA A 37 -6.25 -4.25 12.23
C ALA A 37 -7.53 -5.06 12.57
N ASN A 38 -8.71 -4.55 12.24
CA ASN A 38 -10.00 -5.24 12.47
C ASN A 38 -10.55 -5.99 11.26
N ALA A 39 -9.84 -6.04 10.13
CA ALA A 39 -10.19 -6.88 8.98
C ALA A 39 -9.60 -8.29 9.16
N ASN A 40 -10.15 -9.25 8.45
CA ASN A 40 -9.47 -10.53 8.27
C ASN A 40 -8.16 -10.25 7.53
N ASN A 41 -7.06 -10.19 8.29
CA ASN A 41 -5.73 -9.93 7.73
C ASN A 41 -5.08 -11.25 7.35
N PHE A 42 -4.27 -11.21 6.30
CA PHE A 42 -3.58 -12.40 5.80
C PHE A 42 -2.41 -12.79 6.72
N THR A 43 -2.35 -14.05 7.09
CA THR A 43 -1.14 -14.65 7.68
C THR A 43 -0.04 -14.75 6.62
N ILE A 44 1.19 -15.00 7.04
CA ILE A 44 2.33 -15.19 6.11
C ILE A 44 2.06 -16.33 5.13
N ASP A 45 1.47 -17.43 5.59
CA ASP A 45 1.14 -18.58 4.73
C ASP A 45 0.05 -18.22 3.71
N GLU A 46 -0.95 -17.45 4.10
CA GLU A 46 -2.00 -16.96 3.20
C GLU A 46 -1.47 -15.95 2.19
N ILE A 47 -0.51 -15.08 2.57
CA ILE A 47 0.17 -14.18 1.63
C ILE A 47 0.93 -15.00 0.58
N LYS A 48 1.62 -16.06 1.00
CA LYS A 48 2.31 -16.98 0.08
C LYS A 48 1.33 -17.65 -0.87
N GLU A 49 0.21 -18.21 -0.36
CA GLU A 49 -0.84 -18.82 -1.19
C GLU A 49 -1.42 -17.78 -2.19
N ALA A 50 -1.65 -16.55 -1.74
CA ALA A 50 -2.15 -15.46 -2.57
C ALA A 50 -1.19 -15.14 -3.72
N CYS A 51 0.11 -15.04 -3.46
CA CYS A 51 1.12 -14.81 -4.49
C CYS A 51 1.21 -15.97 -5.48
N GLU A 52 1.28 -17.21 -4.98
CA GLU A 52 1.31 -18.40 -5.84
C GLU A 52 0.08 -18.50 -6.75
N PHE A 53 -1.10 -18.16 -6.24
CA PHE A 53 -2.33 -18.16 -7.03
C PHE A 53 -2.33 -17.05 -8.08
N ALA A 54 -1.98 -15.81 -7.69
CA ALA A 54 -1.94 -14.67 -8.59
C ALA A 54 -0.92 -14.84 -9.73
N HIS A 55 0.28 -15.30 -9.39
CA HIS A 55 1.35 -15.49 -10.37
C HIS A 55 1.02 -16.55 -11.42
N LYS A 56 0.29 -17.62 -11.08
CA LYS A 56 -0.23 -18.59 -12.06
C LYS A 56 -1.17 -17.95 -13.10
N LEU A 57 -1.81 -16.83 -12.74
CA LEU A 57 -2.68 -16.05 -13.61
C LEU A 57 -1.98 -14.85 -14.27
N ASN A 58 -0.67 -14.70 -14.08
CA ASN A 58 0.11 -13.51 -14.46
C ASN A 58 -0.49 -12.20 -13.85
N LYS A 59 -0.95 -12.28 -12.61
CA LYS A 59 -1.50 -11.18 -11.82
C LYS A 59 -0.58 -10.87 -10.65
N LYS A 60 -0.80 -9.72 -9.98
CA LYS A 60 0.07 -9.20 -8.94
C LYS A 60 -0.61 -9.12 -7.58
N VAL A 61 0.19 -9.25 -6.54
CA VAL A 61 -0.22 -9.06 -5.14
C VAL A 61 0.64 -7.99 -4.48
N TYR A 62 -0.01 -6.96 -3.94
CA TYR A 62 0.65 -5.90 -3.18
C TYR A 62 0.30 -6.02 -1.70
N VAL A 63 1.29 -5.90 -0.83
CA VAL A 63 1.09 -5.99 0.63
C VAL A 63 1.21 -4.61 1.26
N THR A 64 0.21 -4.25 2.07
CA THR A 64 0.24 -2.98 2.81
C THR A 64 1.13 -3.08 4.05
N VAL A 65 2.10 -2.17 4.15
CA VAL A 65 2.95 -1.92 5.31
C VAL A 65 2.87 -0.41 5.60
N ASN A 66 1.63 0.06 5.84
CA ASN A 66 1.28 1.46 5.70
C ASN A 66 0.72 2.10 6.99
N MET A 67 0.90 1.48 8.13
CA MET A 67 0.64 2.12 9.42
C MET A 67 1.71 3.18 9.74
N ILE A 68 1.45 4.02 10.74
CA ILE A 68 2.47 4.87 11.36
C ILE A 68 3.21 4.04 12.40
N PHE A 69 4.54 4.00 12.30
CA PHE A 69 5.39 3.21 13.18
C PHE A 69 5.80 3.98 14.42
N HIS A 70 5.76 3.32 15.58
CA HIS A 70 6.47 3.70 16.79
C HIS A 70 7.75 2.87 16.93
N ASN A 71 8.67 3.30 17.80
CA ASN A 71 9.96 2.60 17.97
C ASN A 71 9.81 1.12 18.34
N GLU A 72 8.76 0.76 19.06
CA GLU A 72 8.46 -0.62 19.43
C GLU A 72 8.09 -1.51 18.24
N ASP A 73 7.46 -0.93 17.21
CA ASP A 73 7.04 -1.65 16.01
C ASP A 73 8.24 -2.04 15.11
N LEU A 74 9.39 -1.38 15.31
CA LEU A 74 10.57 -1.60 14.45
C LEU A 74 11.31 -2.90 14.75
N LYS A 75 11.06 -3.54 15.90
CA LYS A 75 11.81 -4.70 16.36
C LYS A 75 11.76 -5.87 15.38
N ASP A 76 10.57 -6.16 14.84
CA ASP A 76 10.34 -7.33 13.99
C ASP A 76 10.12 -6.93 12.51
N LEU A 77 10.26 -5.64 12.18
CA LEU A 77 10.03 -5.10 10.84
C LEU A 77 10.96 -5.72 9.80
N ASP A 78 12.23 -5.85 10.12
CA ASP A 78 13.25 -6.38 9.21
C ASP A 78 12.96 -7.82 8.81
N GLU A 79 12.65 -8.68 9.79
CA GLU A 79 12.30 -10.08 9.53
C GLU A 79 11.03 -10.22 8.68
N TYR A 80 10.05 -9.37 8.96
CA TYR A 80 8.82 -9.33 8.17
C TYR A 80 9.08 -8.95 6.70
N LEU A 81 9.86 -7.89 6.47
CA LEU A 81 10.21 -7.44 5.12
C LEU A 81 11.03 -8.48 4.35
N ILE A 82 12.01 -9.12 5.01
CA ILE A 82 12.79 -10.22 4.43
C ILE A 82 11.87 -11.38 4.03
N THR A 83 10.87 -11.68 4.85
CA THR A 83 9.92 -12.76 4.58
C THR A 83 9.05 -12.45 3.37
N LEU A 84 8.53 -11.22 3.25
CA LEU A 84 7.74 -10.78 2.09
C LEU A 84 8.57 -10.80 0.79
N ASP A 85 9.83 -10.36 0.85
CA ASP A 85 10.76 -10.40 -0.30
C ASP A 85 11.01 -11.85 -0.76
N LYS A 86 11.23 -12.79 0.17
CA LYS A 86 11.40 -14.21 -0.12
C LYS A 86 10.15 -14.89 -0.69
N ILE A 87 8.97 -14.49 -0.26
CA ILE A 87 7.69 -14.98 -0.80
C ILE A 87 7.53 -14.53 -2.26
N GLY A 88 8.14 -13.43 -2.64
CA GLY A 88 8.00 -12.84 -3.96
C GLY A 88 6.75 -11.96 -4.09
N VAL A 89 6.41 -11.22 -3.04
CA VAL A 89 5.39 -10.17 -3.11
C VAL A 89 5.78 -9.15 -4.17
N ASP A 90 4.85 -8.79 -5.05
CA ASP A 90 5.16 -7.94 -6.20
C ASP A 90 5.49 -6.49 -5.82
N SER A 91 4.92 -5.98 -4.73
CA SER A 91 5.27 -4.67 -4.18
C SER A 91 4.71 -4.45 -2.78
N LEU A 92 5.31 -3.50 -2.06
CA LEU A 92 4.80 -2.99 -0.79
C LEU A 92 4.11 -1.64 -0.97
N ILE A 93 2.99 -1.45 -0.27
CA ILE A 93 2.31 -0.15 -0.13
C ILE A 93 2.70 0.43 1.22
N ILE A 94 3.54 1.44 1.21
CA ILE A 94 4.16 1.95 2.44
C ILE A 94 3.78 3.39 2.75
N SER A 95 3.92 3.78 4.00
CA SER A 95 3.72 5.18 4.42
C SER A 95 4.85 5.70 5.30
N ASP A 96 5.62 4.85 5.95
CA ASP A 96 6.65 5.26 6.88
C ASP A 96 8.06 5.16 6.28
N PHE A 97 8.90 6.14 6.59
CA PHE A 97 10.31 6.15 6.15
C PHE A 97 11.12 5.00 6.73
N ALA A 98 10.74 4.48 7.91
CA ALA A 98 11.41 3.33 8.51
C ALA A 98 11.43 2.11 7.56
N VAL A 99 10.33 1.90 6.80
CA VAL A 99 10.25 0.81 5.82
C VAL A 99 11.25 1.02 4.68
N ILE A 100 11.36 2.27 4.16
CA ILE A 100 12.31 2.61 3.10
C ILE A 100 13.75 2.37 3.57
N GLU A 101 14.07 2.82 4.78
CA GLU A 101 15.40 2.65 5.37
C GLU A 101 15.73 1.17 5.61
N SER A 102 14.78 0.37 6.09
CA SER A 102 14.97 -1.07 6.26
C SER A 102 15.20 -1.77 4.92
N ILE A 103 14.39 -1.47 3.88
CA ILE A 103 14.60 -2.02 2.52
C ILE A 103 16.01 -1.72 2.01
N LYS A 104 16.45 -0.46 2.12
CA LYS A 104 17.78 -0.02 1.67
C LYS A 104 18.90 -0.69 2.47
N ARG A 105 18.81 -0.65 3.79
CA ARG A 105 19.82 -1.21 4.69
C ARG A 105 20.01 -2.72 4.53
N LEU A 106 18.91 -3.43 4.32
CA LEU A 106 18.91 -4.88 4.10
C LEU A 106 19.22 -5.29 2.66
N GLY A 107 19.26 -4.34 1.73
CA GLY A 107 19.49 -4.62 0.31
C GLY A 107 18.39 -5.44 -0.35
N LEU A 108 17.15 -5.32 0.14
CA LEU A 108 15.99 -6.04 -0.40
C LEU A 108 15.65 -5.52 -1.80
N LYS A 109 15.14 -6.41 -2.65
CA LYS A 109 14.78 -6.08 -4.02
C LYS A 109 13.29 -5.83 -4.20
N ILE A 110 12.49 -6.07 -3.17
CA ILE A 110 11.05 -5.88 -3.22
C ILE A 110 10.73 -4.42 -3.57
N PRO A 111 9.98 -4.15 -4.64
CA PRO A 111 9.59 -2.80 -5.00
C PRO A 111 8.62 -2.22 -3.96
N PHE A 112 8.53 -0.90 -3.90
CA PHE A 112 7.55 -0.24 -3.04
C PHE A 112 6.94 0.99 -3.70
N PHE A 113 5.74 1.34 -3.27
CA PHE A 113 5.07 2.58 -3.64
C PHE A 113 4.36 3.23 -2.45
N ILE A 114 4.08 4.51 -2.59
CA ILE A 114 3.67 5.34 -1.47
C ILE A 114 2.16 5.33 -1.32
N SER A 115 1.70 4.98 -0.12
CA SER A 115 0.29 4.96 0.25
C SER A 115 -0.32 6.38 0.25
N THR A 116 -1.63 6.45 -0.03
CA THR A 116 -2.45 7.66 0.16
C THR A 116 -2.36 8.26 1.57
N GLN A 117 -1.88 7.49 2.54
CA GLN A 117 -1.64 7.94 3.91
C GLN A 117 -0.60 9.08 4.01
N LYS A 118 0.22 9.27 2.98
CA LYS A 118 1.18 10.40 2.91
C LYS A 118 0.57 11.69 2.39
N SER A 119 -0.71 11.72 2.06
CA SER A 119 -1.44 12.93 1.63
C SER A 119 -0.77 13.66 0.45
N ILE A 120 -0.31 12.91 -0.55
CA ILE A 120 0.43 13.48 -1.70
C ILE A 120 -0.57 14.18 -2.63
N THR A 121 -0.39 15.49 -2.82
CA THR A 121 -1.29 16.35 -3.61
C THR A 121 -0.56 17.18 -4.68
N ASN A 122 0.77 17.10 -4.78
CA ASN A 122 1.54 17.96 -5.69
C ASN A 122 2.74 17.22 -6.29
N LEU A 123 3.23 17.73 -7.39
CA LEU A 123 4.33 17.17 -8.16
C LEU A 123 5.66 17.07 -7.37
N GLU A 124 5.96 18.06 -6.54
CA GLU A 124 7.24 18.08 -5.82
C GLU A 124 7.30 16.96 -4.77
N ALA A 125 6.16 16.66 -4.11
CA ALA A 125 6.07 15.52 -3.21
C ALA A 125 6.24 14.18 -3.98
N VAL A 126 5.67 14.05 -5.19
CA VAL A 126 5.86 12.88 -6.04
C VAL A 126 7.34 12.69 -6.39
N LYS A 127 8.00 13.73 -6.88
CA LYS A 127 9.44 13.70 -7.23
C LYS A 127 10.32 13.37 -6.03
N PHE A 128 9.96 13.85 -4.85
CA PHE A 128 10.68 13.52 -3.63
C PHE A 128 10.62 12.01 -3.35
N TYR A 129 9.44 11.40 -3.40
CA TYR A 129 9.33 9.95 -3.17
C TYR A 129 9.93 9.12 -4.32
N GLU A 130 9.84 9.60 -5.56
CA GLU A 130 10.55 9.00 -6.70
C GLU A 130 12.07 8.98 -6.45
N SER A 131 12.65 10.06 -5.92
CA SER A 131 14.08 10.11 -5.56
C SER A 131 14.48 9.16 -4.44
N LEU A 132 13.54 8.75 -3.60
CA LEU A 132 13.75 7.72 -2.57
C LEU A 132 13.64 6.28 -3.11
N GLY A 133 13.22 6.10 -4.37
CA GLY A 133 13.10 4.81 -5.03
C GLY A 133 11.66 4.29 -5.15
N ALA A 134 10.65 5.09 -4.80
CA ALA A 134 9.26 4.72 -5.06
C ALA A 134 9.00 4.74 -6.57
N TYR A 135 8.45 3.64 -7.11
CA TYR A 135 8.09 3.58 -8.53
C TYR A 135 6.68 4.08 -8.82
N ARG A 136 5.83 4.17 -7.78
CA ARG A 136 4.43 4.62 -7.86
C ARG A 136 4.07 5.43 -6.62
N VAL A 137 3.11 6.32 -6.76
CA VAL A 137 2.46 7.03 -5.65
C VAL A 137 0.94 6.93 -5.75
N VAL A 138 0.28 6.70 -4.62
CA VAL A 138 -1.17 6.82 -4.51
C VAL A 138 -1.50 8.25 -4.12
N LEU A 139 -2.06 9.01 -5.03
CA LEU A 139 -2.42 10.41 -4.76
C LEU A 139 -3.53 10.51 -3.71
N ALA A 140 -3.53 11.60 -3.01
CA ALA A 140 -4.61 11.95 -2.11
C ALA A 140 -5.92 12.15 -2.90
N ARG A 141 -7.06 11.79 -2.29
CA ARG A 141 -8.39 11.92 -2.90
C ARG A 141 -8.80 13.37 -3.18
N GLU A 142 -8.08 14.30 -2.58
CA GLU A 142 -8.27 15.75 -2.69
C GLU A 142 -7.69 16.32 -4.00
N CYS A 143 -6.93 15.53 -4.76
CA CYS A 143 -6.40 15.95 -6.06
C CYS A 143 -7.53 16.09 -7.09
N SER A 144 -7.57 17.22 -7.77
CA SER A 144 -8.45 17.43 -8.91
C SER A 144 -7.97 16.63 -10.14
N ARG A 145 -8.83 16.48 -11.14
CA ARG A 145 -8.46 15.86 -12.41
C ARG A 145 -7.28 16.58 -13.08
N ASP A 146 -7.24 17.90 -12.98
CA ASP A 146 -6.18 18.70 -13.60
C ASP A 146 -4.85 18.55 -12.86
N ASP A 147 -4.88 18.45 -11.52
CA ASP A 147 -3.68 18.13 -10.72
C ASP A 147 -3.13 16.75 -11.08
N ILE A 148 -4.00 15.74 -11.17
CA ILE A 148 -3.60 14.38 -11.54
C ILE A 148 -2.95 14.37 -12.93
N LYS A 149 -3.56 15.07 -13.90
CA LYS A 149 -3.02 15.18 -15.25
C LYS A 149 -1.66 15.87 -15.25
N TYR A 150 -1.56 17.01 -14.57
CA TYR A 150 -0.30 17.78 -14.48
C TYR A 150 0.82 16.95 -13.84
N ILE A 151 0.53 16.25 -12.73
CA ILE A 151 1.49 15.38 -12.07
C ILE A 151 1.94 14.28 -13.04
N LYS A 152 0.99 13.58 -13.68
CA LYS A 152 1.29 12.45 -14.56
C LYS A 152 2.12 12.85 -15.78
N GLU A 153 1.93 14.04 -16.31
CA GLU A 153 2.67 14.55 -17.46
C GLU A 153 4.11 15.02 -17.10
N ASN A 154 4.41 15.23 -15.82
CA ASN A 154 5.67 15.83 -15.36
C ASN A 154 6.50 14.92 -14.42
N THR A 155 6.17 13.63 -14.34
CA THR A 155 6.96 12.63 -13.60
C THR A 155 7.06 11.32 -14.37
N ASN A 156 8.12 10.56 -14.13
CA ASN A 156 8.25 9.17 -14.59
C ASN A 156 7.60 8.17 -13.61
N CYS A 157 7.31 8.62 -12.40
CA CYS A 157 6.63 7.83 -11.38
C CYS A 157 5.22 7.42 -11.85
N GLU A 158 4.82 6.20 -11.56
CA GLU A 158 3.43 5.78 -11.78
C GLU A 158 2.50 6.51 -10.80
N VAL A 159 1.30 6.83 -11.28
CA VAL A 159 0.28 7.52 -10.47
C VAL A 159 -0.93 6.60 -10.32
N GLU A 160 -1.34 6.39 -9.07
CA GLU A 160 -2.52 5.64 -8.71
C GLU A 160 -3.56 6.57 -8.07
N VAL A 161 -4.83 6.38 -8.42
CA VAL A 161 -5.95 7.16 -7.88
C VAL A 161 -7.14 6.26 -7.54
N PHE A 162 -7.88 6.62 -6.51
CA PHE A 162 -9.14 5.96 -6.19
C PHE A 162 -10.23 6.40 -7.18
N ILE A 163 -10.89 5.43 -7.81
CA ILE A 163 -11.98 5.68 -8.76
C ILE A 163 -13.34 5.19 -8.24
N HIS A 164 -13.36 4.27 -7.29
CA HIS A 164 -14.58 3.69 -6.72
C HIS A 164 -14.32 3.11 -5.33
N GLY A 165 -15.35 3.13 -4.48
CA GLY A 165 -15.34 2.50 -3.16
C GLY A 165 -15.82 3.44 -2.05
N ALA A 166 -15.76 2.96 -0.80
CA ALA A 166 -16.08 3.76 0.36
C ALA A 166 -15.02 4.84 0.58
N MET A 167 -15.43 6.10 0.49
CA MET A 167 -14.55 7.24 0.71
C MET A 167 -14.66 7.73 2.16
N CYS A 168 -13.52 7.83 2.84
CA CYS A 168 -13.47 8.47 4.16
C CYS A 168 -13.80 9.96 4.04
N THR A 169 -14.55 10.49 5.00
CA THR A 169 -14.89 11.93 5.08
C THR A 169 -13.70 12.78 5.51
N SER A 170 -12.71 12.17 6.17
CA SER A 170 -11.49 12.85 6.59
C SER A 170 -10.52 13.06 5.44
N TYR A 171 -9.65 14.05 5.59
CA TYR A 171 -8.54 14.28 4.69
C TYR A 171 -7.65 13.03 4.59
N SER A 172 -7.13 12.72 3.39
CA SER A 172 -6.32 11.53 3.15
C SER A 172 -5.13 11.46 4.12
N GLY A 173 -5.00 10.34 4.85
CA GLY A 173 -3.92 10.12 5.82
C GLY A 173 -3.97 10.94 7.10
N ARG A 174 -5.02 11.74 7.32
CA ARG A 174 -5.15 12.64 8.48
C ARG A 174 -6.42 12.39 9.31
N CYS A 175 -6.96 11.19 9.23
CA CYS A 175 -8.10 10.79 10.05
C CYS A 175 -7.67 10.61 11.51
N VAL A 176 -8.30 11.34 12.42
CA VAL A 176 -8.09 11.22 13.87
C VAL A 176 -9.34 10.71 14.61
N LEU A 177 -10.34 10.26 13.85
CA LEU A 177 -11.64 9.89 14.40
C LEU A 177 -11.54 8.73 15.40
N SER A 178 -10.74 7.70 15.09
CA SER A 178 -10.55 6.56 15.98
C SER A 178 -9.90 6.97 17.31
N ASN A 179 -8.94 7.90 17.28
CA ASN A 179 -8.34 8.43 18.50
C ASN A 179 -9.38 9.20 19.35
N TYR A 180 -10.19 10.02 18.70
CA TYR A 180 -11.20 10.82 19.40
C TYR A 180 -12.30 9.96 20.03
N ILE A 181 -12.82 8.95 19.32
CA ILE A 181 -13.95 8.13 19.78
C ILE A 181 -13.49 7.00 20.72
N THR A 182 -12.38 6.34 20.42
CA THR A 182 -11.98 5.09 21.08
C THR A 182 -10.68 5.16 21.84
N LYS A 183 -10.01 6.33 21.85
CA LYS A 183 -8.67 6.54 22.41
C LYS A 183 -7.59 5.64 21.82
N ARG A 184 -7.82 5.07 20.61
CA ARG A 184 -6.82 4.32 19.87
C ARG A 184 -5.95 5.27 19.06
N ASP A 185 -4.70 4.91 18.85
CA ASP A 185 -3.84 5.64 17.93
C ASP A 185 -4.42 5.61 16.52
N SER A 186 -4.68 6.79 15.97
CA SER A 186 -5.13 6.92 14.59
C SER A 186 -4.02 6.51 13.62
N ASN A 187 -4.41 5.97 12.45
CA ASN A 187 -3.48 5.50 11.42
C ASN A 187 -2.55 4.34 11.84
N ARG A 188 -3.00 3.54 12.81
CA ARG A 188 -2.33 2.30 13.26
C ARG A 188 -3.23 1.05 13.19
N GLY A 189 -4.32 1.15 12.50
CA GLY A 189 -5.36 0.14 12.46
C GLY A 189 -6.40 0.33 13.57
N GLY A 190 -7.64 0.53 13.20
CA GLY A 190 -8.74 0.76 14.12
C GLY A 190 -9.85 -0.24 13.96
#